data_66c082df4e4979ee434db2830cc24b68
#
_entry.id   66c082df4e4979ee434db2830cc24b68
#
_cell.length_a   1.000
_cell.length_b   1.000
_cell.length_c   1.000
_cell.angle_alpha   90.00
_cell.angle_beta   90.00
_cell.angle_gamma   90.00
#
_symmetry.space_group_name_H-M   'P 1'
#
loop_
_entity.id
_entity.type
_entity.pdbx_description
1 polymer ?
#
loop_
_entity_poly.entity_id
_entity_poly.type
_entity_poly.pdbx_seq_one_letter_code
_entity_poly.pdbx_strand_id
1 'polypeptide(L)'
;MNTRKLALLFLFSSVLAPLSKAQVQRIEMRVEGMTCNYCAFGVKKHLGRQSGVQDVEVALLDGKVDITAKEDGHIAPAQLLKATYDSGVTVAQMDMTARGRIVKDSAGNFAFQVDPNQSFAIAPNDLLKRIEPLAIVTIYGELYRKPAGQEIPDLSVPLKLLILNVQKKG
;
A
#
# COMPACT_ATOMS: atom_id res chain seq x y z
N MET A 1 34.68 -46.00 -20.68
CA MET A 1 34.43 -44.98 -19.64
C MET A 1 33.18 -44.20 -20.05
N ASN A 2 32.10 -44.33 -19.28
CA ASN A 2 30.72 -44.16 -19.74
C ASN A 2 30.27 -42.70 -19.89
N THR A 3 30.15 -42.28 -21.12
CA THR A 3 29.57 -40.95 -21.53
C THR A 3 28.05 -40.81 -21.28
N ARG A 4 27.38 -41.85 -20.78
CA ARG A 4 25.94 -41.88 -20.52
C ARG A 4 25.51 -41.27 -19.16
N LYS A 5 26.47 -40.99 -18.24
CA LYS A 5 26.19 -40.47 -16.91
C LYS A 5 26.24 -38.92 -16.78
N LEU A 6 26.69 -38.21 -17.82
CA LEU A 6 26.84 -36.77 -17.81
C LEU A 6 25.58 -36.02 -18.31
N ALA A 7 24.63 -36.71 -18.94
CA ALA A 7 23.43 -36.12 -19.52
C ALA A 7 22.27 -35.94 -18.53
N LEU A 8 22.35 -36.45 -17.29
CA LEU A 8 21.24 -36.45 -16.33
C LEU A 8 21.32 -35.30 -15.28
N LEU A 9 22.36 -34.47 -15.34
CA LEU A 9 22.63 -33.42 -14.34
C LEU A 9 22.15 -32.03 -14.77
N PHE A 10 21.59 -31.88 -15.98
CA PHE A 10 21.21 -30.57 -16.53
C PHE A 10 19.67 -30.27 -16.52
N LEU A 11 18.84 -31.17 -15.99
CA LEU A 11 17.38 -31.06 -16.09
C LEU A 11 16.71 -30.56 -14.80
N PHE A 12 17.50 -30.06 -13.83
CA PHE A 12 16.90 -29.46 -12.60
C PHE A 12 17.19 -27.96 -12.53
N SER A 13 17.06 -27.28 -13.67
CA SER A 13 16.89 -25.82 -13.67
C SER A 13 15.44 -25.52 -13.26
N SER A 14 15.17 -25.68 -11.97
CA SER A 14 13.91 -25.23 -11.37
C SER A 14 13.75 -23.75 -11.68
N VAL A 15 12.78 -23.45 -12.54
CA VAL A 15 12.25 -22.12 -12.73
C VAL A 15 11.70 -21.70 -11.37
N LEU A 16 12.52 -21.05 -10.53
CA LEU A 16 12.05 -20.28 -9.38
C LEU A 16 11.27 -19.10 -9.96
N ALA A 17 9.99 -19.32 -10.28
CA ALA A 17 9.07 -18.22 -10.53
C ALA A 17 9.07 -17.35 -9.26
N PRO A 18 9.34 -16.04 -9.34
CA PRO A 18 9.29 -15.17 -8.19
C PRO A 18 7.87 -15.28 -7.60
N LEU A 19 7.76 -15.83 -6.41
CA LEU A 19 6.52 -15.77 -5.63
C LEU A 19 6.23 -14.30 -5.40
N SER A 20 5.34 -13.75 -6.22
CA SER A 20 4.91 -12.37 -6.15
C SER A 20 4.24 -12.15 -4.81
N LYS A 21 5.01 -11.60 -3.87
CA LYS A 21 4.56 -11.35 -2.49
C LYS A 21 3.39 -10.37 -2.48
N ALA A 22 2.46 -10.59 -1.58
CA ALA A 22 1.42 -9.62 -1.28
C ALA A 22 2.06 -8.46 -0.50
N GLN A 23 1.79 -7.21 -0.88
CA GLN A 23 2.38 -6.03 -0.23
C GLN A 23 1.67 -4.74 -0.63
N VAL A 24 1.81 -3.70 0.19
CA VAL A 24 1.53 -2.32 -0.22
C VAL A 24 2.58 -1.94 -1.26
N GLN A 25 2.14 -1.47 -2.43
CA GLN A 25 3.02 -1.11 -3.54
C GLN A 25 3.23 0.40 -3.64
N ARG A 26 2.15 1.16 -3.48
CA ARG A 26 2.13 2.61 -3.62
C ARG A 26 1.10 3.24 -2.69
N ILE A 27 1.45 4.40 -2.17
CA ILE A 27 0.54 5.31 -1.46
C ILE A 27 0.53 6.64 -2.22
N GLU A 28 -0.65 7.12 -2.54
CA GLU A 28 -0.88 8.43 -3.17
C GLU A 28 -1.61 9.31 -2.17
N MET A 29 -1.09 10.52 -1.93
CA MET A 29 -1.72 11.47 -1.03
C MET A 29 -2.00 12.79 -1.72
N ARG A 30 -3.14 13.41 -1.36
CA ARG A 30 -3.37 14.83 -1.55
C ARG A 30 -3.09 15.54 -0.24
N VAL A 31 -2.26 16.57 -0.30
CA VAL A 31 -1.87 17.35 0.89
C VAL A 31 -2.26 18.81 0.72
N GLU A 32 -2.65 19.41 1.83
CA GLU A 32 -3.00 20.83 1.96
C GLU A 32 -1.93 21.53 2.80
N GLY A 33 -1.71 22.83 2.56
CA GLY A 33 -0.74 23.62 3.31
C GLY A 33 0.68 23.56 2.77
N MET A 34 0.94 22.81 1.69
CA MET A 34 2.24 22.73 1.04
C MET A 34 2.40 23.91 0.05
N THR A 35 2.84 25.07 0.54
CA THR A 35 2.84 26.31 -0.23
C THR A 35 4.23 26.74 -0.73
N CYS A 36 5.29 26.03 -0.34
CA CYS A 36 6.67 26.42 -0.67
C CYS A 36 7.58 25.22 -0.94
N ASN A 37 8.68 25.43 -1.67
CA ASN A 37 9.68 24.41 -1.98
C ASN A 37 10.30 23.80 -0.72
N TYR A 38 10.48 24.58 0.35
CA TYR A 38 11.01 24.08 1.63
C TYR A 38 9.99 23.16 2.32
N CYS A 39 8.69 23.45 2.20
CA CYS A 39 7.62 22.61 2.70
C CYS A 39 7.64 21.26 1.97
N ALA A 40 7.71 21.28 0.62
CA ALA A 40 7.79 20.08 -0.21
C ALA A 40 9.04 19.24 0.13
N PHE A 41 10.20 19.88 0.32
CA PHE A 41 11.42 19.21 0.74
C PHE A 41 11.27 18.58 2.14
N GLY A 42 10.65 19.28 3.09
CA GLY A 42 10.34 18.76 4.42
C GLY A 42 9.49 17.51 4.35
N VAL A 43 8.37 17.55 3.62
CA VAL A 43 7.49 16.40 3.39
C VAL A 43 8.26 15.22 2.79
N LYS A 44 9.00 15.44 1.70
CA LYS A 44 9.82 14.40 1.07
C LYS A 44 10.80 13.76 2.06
N LYS A 45 11.49 14.58 2.84
CA LYS A 45 12.49 14.13 3.83
C LYS A 45 11.85 13.32 4.97
N HIS A 46 10.72 13.77 5.51
CA HIS A 46 10.02 13.06 6.59
C HIS A 46 9.46 11.72 6.15
N LEU A 47 8.83 11.67 4.98
CA LEU A 47 8.26 10.45 4.41
C LEU A 47 9.33 9.47 3.93
N GLY A 48 10.41 9.95 3.30
CA GLY A 48 11.52 9.10 2.84
C GLY A 48 12.29 8.39 3.97
N ARG A 49 12.11 8.82 5.22
CA ARG A 49 12.68 8.16 6.40
C ARG A 49 11.81 7.06 6.98
N GLN A 50 10.57 6.94 6.51
CA GLN A 50 9.65 5.93 7.03
C GLN A 50 10.07 4.53 6.58
N SER A 51 9.83 3.55 7.46
CA SER A 51 10.14 2.15 7.15
C SER A 51 9.38 1.70 5.91
N GLY A 52 10.04 0.90 5.05
CA GLY A 52 9.44 0.36 3.85
C GLY A 52 9.31 1.33 2.67
N VAL A 53 9.60 2.62 2.85
CA VAL A 53 9.57 3.61 1.77
C VAL A 53 10.83 3.51 0.91
N GLN A 54 10.66 3.35 -0.40
CA GLN A 54 11.74 3.36 -1.38
C GLN A 54 11.98 4.76 -1.93
N ASP A 55 10.91 5.43 -2.37
CA ASP A 55 10.98 6.77 -2.96
C ASP A 55 9.74 7.58 -2.62
N VAL A 56 9.90 8.89 -2.66
CA VAL A 56 8.84 9.89 -2.46
C VAL A 56 8.95 10.95 -3.53
N GLU A 57 7.92 11.08 -4.34
CA GLU A 57 7.77 12.16 -5.30
C GLU A 57 6.76 13.19 -4.78
N VAL A 58 7.09 14.48 -4.93
CA VAL A 58 6.25 15.58 -4.46
C VAL A 58 5.97 16.53 -5.61
N ALA A 59 4.71 16.62 -6.02
CA ALA A 59 4.21 17.60 -6.99
C ALA A 59 3.60 18.79 -6.22
N LEU A 60 4.44 19.82 -5.99
CA LEU A 60 4.07 20.99 -5.18
C LEU A 60 2.83 21.70 -5.68
N LEU A 61 2.76 21.95 -6.99
CA LEU A 61 1.65 22.71 -7.60
C LEU A 61 0.31 21.96 -7.53
N ASP A 62 0.36 20.62 -7.54
CA ASP A 62 -0.83 19.79 -7.51
C ASP A 62 -1.22 19.36 -6.08
N GLY A 63 -0.38 19.68 -5.09
CA GLY A 63 -0.54 19.18 -3.73
C GLY A 63 -0.51 17.67 -3.64
N LYS A 64 0.24 16.98 -4.52
CA LYS A 64 0.31 15.52 -4.57
C LYS A 64 1.62 15.01 -4.03
N VAL A 65 1.54 13.89 -3.33
CA VAL A 65 2.68 13.12 -2.84
C VAL A 65 2.49 11.66 -3.21
N ASP A 66 3.44 11.12 -3.96
CA ASP A 66 3.49 9.71 -4.36
C ASP A 66 4.61 9.00 -3.61
N ILE A 67 4.28 7.88 -3.00
CA ILE A 67 5.21 7.08 -2.19
C ILE A 67 5.26 5.67 -2.77
N THR A 68 6.44 5.25 -3.18
CA THR A 68 6.70 3.89 -3.67
C THR A 68 7.28 3.05 -2.53
N ALA A 69 6.77 1.85 -2.36
CA ALA A 69 7.28 0.88 -1.39
C ALA A 69 8.54 0.17 -1.90
N LYS A 70 9.43 -0.20 -0.97
CA LYS A 70 10.50 -1.18 -1.26
C LYS A 70 9.90 -2.52 -1.60
N GLU A 71 10.56 -3.31 -2.43
CA GLU A 71 10.07 -4.60 -2.92
C GLU A 71 9.68 -5.58 -1.78
N ASP A 72 10.43 -5.58 -0.69
CA ASP A 72 10.13 -6.35 0.53
C ASP A 72 9.79 -5.43 1.71
N GLY A 73 9.38 -4.19 1.44
CA GLY A 73 9.14 -3.18 2.45
C GLY A 73 7.74 -3.29 3.06
N HIS A 74 7.67 -3.11 4.38
CA HIS A 74 6.41 -2.97 5.09
C HIS A 74 6.13 -1.48 5.31
N ILE A 75 5.15 -0.93 4.60
CA ILE A 75 4.66 0.43 4.79
C ILE A 75 3.46 0.39 5.74
N ALA A 76 3.50 1.23 6.77
CA ALA A 76 2.37 1.47 7.67
C ALA A 76 1.68 2.80 7.31
N PRO A 77 0.52 2.81 6.62
CA PRO A 77 -0.13 4.04 6.15
C PRO A 77 -0.45 5.04 7.27
N ALA A 78 -0.80 4.57 8.47
CA ALA A 78 -1.05 5.43 9.62
C ALA A 78 0.21 6.20 10.05
N GLN A 79 1.40 5.60 9.94
CA GLN A 79 2.66 6.28 10.21
C GLN A 79 3.00 7.32 9.14
N LEU A 80 2.67 7.05 7.87
CA LEU A 80 2.82 8.05 6.80
C LEU A 80 1.89 9.24 7.03
N LEU A 81 0.64 9.00 7.43
CA LEU A 81 -0.31 10.04 7.77
C LEU A 81 0.24 10.94 8.89
N LYS A 82 0.75 10.31 9.97
CA LYS A 82 1.39 11.03 11.08
C LYS A 82 2.63 11.81 10.63
N ALA A 83 3.54 11.19 9.88
CA ALA A 83 4.77 11.82 9.42
C ALA A 83 4.50 13.01 8.49
N THR A 84 3.44 12.95 7.69
CA THR A 84 2.99 14.05 6.85
C THR A 84 2.50 15.22 7.72
N TYR A 85 1.66 14.94 8.70
CA TYR A 85 1.17 15.95 9.65
C TYR A 85 2.33 16.57 10.45
N ASP A 86 3.27 15.75 10.95
CA ASP A 86 4.46 16.23 11.69
C ASP A 86 5.38 17.12 10.82
N SER A 87 5.27 17.04 9.49
CA SER A 87 6.00 17.93 8.57
C SER A 87 5.34 19.30 8.35
N GLY A 88 4.20 19.55 9.01
CA GLY A 88 3.49 20.83 8.98
C GLY A 88 2.48 20.98 7.84
N VAL A 89 2.08 19.87 7.20
CA VAL A 89 1.03 19.85 6.18
C VAL A 89 -0.06 18.85 6.54
N THR A 90 -1.26 19.02 5.98
CA THR A 90 -2.42 18.17 6.26
C THR A 90 -2.70 17.25 5.09
N VAL A 91 -3.02 15.98 5.36
CA VAL A 91 -3.47 15.03 4.33
C VAL A 91 -4.97 15.20 4.13
N ALA A 92 -5.38 15.58 2.92
CA ALA A 92 -6.77 15.66 2.54
C ALA A 92 -7.34 14.29 2.13
N GLN A 93 -6.53 13.48 1.44
CA GLN A 93 -6.89 12.14 0.98
C GLN A 93 -5.64 11.26 0.91
N MET A 94 -5.81 9.96 1.20
CA MET A 94 -4.77 8.95 1.03
C MET A 94 -5.36 7.73 0.34
N ASP A 95 -4.80 7.38 -0.79
CA ASP A 95 -5.16 6.21 -1.57
C ASP A 95 -4.02 5.18 -1.54
N MET A 96 -4.36 3.92 -1.71
CA MET A 96 -3.41 2.81 -1.68
C MET A 96 -3.57 1.90 -2.89
N THR A 97 -2.45 1.55 -3.50
CA THR A 97 -2.35 0.39 -4.38
C THR A 97 -1.63 -0.73 -3.62
N ALA A 98 -2.29 -1.85 -3.47
CA ALA A 98 -1.72 -2.99 -2.75
C ALA A 98 -2.13 -4.32 -3.36
N ARG A 99 -1.27 -5.30 -3.22
CA ARG A 99 -1.51 -6.68 -3.58
C ARG A 99 -1.73 -7.51 -2.33
N GLY A 100 -2.79 -8.31 -2.32
CA GLY A 100 -3.16 -9.10 -1.17
C GLY A 100 -4.34 -10.02 -1.45
N ARG A 101 -5.00 -10.46 -0.41
CA ARG A 101 -6.20 -11.31 -0.47
C ARG A 101 -7.30 -10.75 0.40
N ILE A 102 -8.55 -11.04 0.03
CA ILE A 102 -9.69 -10.76 0.88
C ILE A 102 -9.91 -11.94 1.80
N VAL A 103 -9.95 -11.68 3.10
CA VAL A 103 -10.19 -12.65 4.15
C VAL A 103 -11.38 -12.21 5.01
N LYS A 104 -11.92 -13.12 5.80
CA LYS A 104 -12.85 -12.76 6.88
C LYS A 104 -12.08 -12.73 8.20
N ASP A 105 -12.33 -11.68 9.00
CA ASP A 105 -11.84 -11.62 10.37
C ASP A 105 -12.60 -12.57 11.29
N SER A 106 -12.21 -12.64 12.56
CA SER A 106 -12.86 -13.50 13.57
C SER A 106 -14.32 -13.13 13.84
N ALA A 107 -14.74 -11.91 13.51
CA ALA A 107 -16.11 -11.42 13.63
C ALA A 107 -16.93 -11.63 12.35
N GLY A 108 -16.31 -12.20 11.27
CA GLY A 108 -16.94 -12.42 9.97
C GLY A 108 -16.94 -11.23 9.03
N ASN A 109 -16.30 -10.11 9.41
CA ASN A 109 -16.17 -8.93 8.54
C ASN A 109 -15.07 -9.17 7.49
N PHE A 110 -15.21 -8.50 6.35
CA PHE A 110 -14.19 -8.57 5.32
C PHE A 110 -12.99 -7.67 5.66
N ALA A 111 -11.79 -8.23 5.48
CA ALA A 111 -10.53 -7.53 5.59
C ALA A 111 -9.64 -7.82 4.36
N PHE A 112 -8.86 -6.85 3.96
CA PHE A 112 -7.83 -7.00 2.94
C PHE A 112 -6.48 -7.29 3.62
N GLN A 113 -6.01 -8.52 3.51
CA GLN A 113 -4.76 -8.97 4.09
C GLN A 113 -3.64 -8.83 3.08
N VAL A 114 -2.67 -8.01 3.43
CA VAL A 114 -1.45 -7.75 2.65
C VAL A 114 -0.34 -8.71 3.05
N ASP A 115 -0.20 -8.96 4.35
CA ASP A 115 0.72 -9.96 4.92
C ASP A 115 0.12 -10.52 6.24
N PRO A 116 0.74 -11.52 6.88
CA PRO A 116 0.21 -12.10 8.13
C PRO A 116 0.01 -11.08 9.26
N ASN A 117 0.77 -9.99 9.26
CA ASN A 117 0.77 -8.97 10.31
C ASN A 117 0.06 -7.68 9.90
N GLN A 118 -0.37 -7.57 8.64
CA GLN A 118 -1.00 -6.36 8.12
C GLN A 118 -2.29 -6.67 7.37
N SER A 119 -3.39 -6.18 7.92
CA SER A 119 -4.70 -6.23 7.28
C SER A 119 -5.45 -4.93 7.48
N PHE A 120 -6.31 -4.60 6.53
CA PHE A 120 -7.16 -3.43 6.54
C PHE A 120 -8.62 -3.85 6.54
N ALA A 121 -9.40 -3.36 7.51
CA ALA A 121 -10.84 -3.54 7.50
C ALA A 121 -11.43 -2.90 6.24
N ILE A 122 -12.29 -3.62 5.52
CA ILE A 122 -12.89 -3.13 4.29
C ILE A 122 -14.21 -2.44 4.61
N ALA A 123 -14.39 -1.23 4.10
CA ALA A 123 -15.69 -0.57 4.11
C ALA A 123 -16.67 -1.34 3.21
N PRO A 124 -17.96 -1.47 3.58
CA PRO A 124 -18.97 -2.14 2.76
C PRO A 124 -18.97 -1.60 1.34
N ASN A 125 -18.85 -2.49 0.35
CA ASN A 125 -18.75 -2.14 -1.06
C ASN A 125 -19.28 -3.28 -1.95
N ASP A 126 -20.01 -2.94 -3.00
CA ASP A 126 -20.55 -3.92 -3.96
C ASP A 126 -19.46 -4.65 -4.76
N LEU A 127 -18.26 -4.07 -4.89
CA LEU A 127 -17.14 -4.74 -5.54
C LEU A 127 -16.72 -6.04 -4.83
N LEU A 128 -16.95 -6.14 -3.51
CA LEU A 128 -16.67 -7.36 -2.75
C LEU A 128 -17.42 -8.59 -3.26
N LYS A 129 -18.61 -8.39 -3.80
CA LYS A 129 -19.43 -9.48 -4.38
C LYS A 129 -18.80 -10.11 -5.63
N ARG A 130 -17.86 -9.40 -6.27
CA ARG A 130 -17.19 -9.80 -7.52
C ARG A 130 -15.81 -10.42 -7.30
N ILE A 131 -15.34 -10.45 -6.06
CA ILE A 131 -14.00 -10.94 -5.72
C ILE A 131 -14.16 -12.33 -5.11
N GLU A 132 -13.46 -13.30 -5.70
CA GLU A 132 -13.40 -14.64 -5.13
C GLU A 132 -12.63 -14.61 -3.82
N PRO A 133 -13.17 -15.19 -2.73
CA PRO A 133 -12.46 -15.30 -1.47
C PRO A 133 -11.11 -15.99 -1.66
N LEU A 134 -10.08 -15.50 -0.98
CA LEU A 134 -8.70 -16.01 -0.99
C LEU A 134 -7.91 -15.83 -2.29
N ALA A 135 -8.52 -15.33 -3.38
CA ALA A 135 -7.77 -14.96 -4.58
C ALA A 135 -6.80 -13.82 -4.26
N ILE A 136 -5.57 -13.90 -4.80
CA ILE A 136 -4.61 -12.80 -4.74
C ILE A 136 -5.00 -11.78 -5.80
N VAL A 137 -5.31 -10.58 -5.36
CA VAL A 137 -5.73 -9.47 -6.22
C VAL A 137 -4.87 -8.24 -5.95
N THR A 138 -4.74 -7.37 -6.95
CA THR A 138 -4.23 -6.01 -6.75
C THR A 138 -5.43 -5.08 -6.66
N ILE A 139 -5.48 -4.28 -5.60
CA ILE A 139 -6.54 -3.31 -5.38
C ILE A 139 -5.99 -1.90 -5.48
N TYR A 140 -6.85 -0.98 -5.87
CA TYR A 140 -6.72 0.44 -5.64
C TYR A 140 -7.89 0.89 -4.76
N GLY A 141 -7.60 1.63 -3.69
CA GLY A 141 -8.65 2.04 -2.75
C GLY A 141 -8.23 3.20 -1.86
N GLU A 142 -9.24 3.90 -1.34
CA GLU A 142 -9.09 5.00 -0.41
C GLU A 142 -8.94 4.46 1.02
N LEU A 143 -7.89 4.91 1.71
CA LEU A 143 -7.63 4.58 3.12
C LEU A 143 -8.03 5.69 4.08
N TYR A 144 -7.96 6.92 3.62
CA TYR A 144 -8.24 8.07 4.47
C TYR A 144 -8.77 9.22 3.63
N ARG A 145 -9.78 9.87 4.17
CA ARG A 145 -10.29 11.16 3.70
C ARG A 145 -10.49 12.06 4.91
N LYS A 146 -9.94 13.25 4.85
CA LYS A 146 -10.06 14.25 5.92
C LYS A 146 -11.54 14.58 6.15
N PRO A 147 -12.07 14.38 7.36
CA PRO A 147 -13.41 14.83 7.70
C PRO A 147 -13.52 16.36 7.62
N ALA A 148 -14.69 16.86 7.23
CA ALA A 148 -14.94 18.29 7.20
C ALA A 148 -14.77 18.90 8.60
N GLY A 149 -14.02 20.01 8.67
CA GLY A 149 -13.77 20.73 9.94
C GLY A 149 -12.69 20.10 10.84
N GLN A 150 -12.07 18.99 10.43
CA GLN A 150 -10.98 18.37 11.18
C GLN A 150 -9.64 18.70 10.52
N GLU A 151 -8.71 19.30 11.27
CA GLU A 151 -7.36 19.60 10.77
C GLU A 151 -6.33 18.51 11.17
N ILE A 152 -6.50 17.94 12.36
CA ILE A 152 -5.60 16.90 12.87
C ILE A 152 -6.23 15.54 12.64
N PRO A 153 -5.50 14.59 12.00
CA PRO A 153 -6.02 13.24 11.81
C PRO A 153 -6.15 12.53 13.17
N ASP A 154 -7.28 11.89 13.39
CA ASP A 154 -7.45 11.01 14.55
C ASP A 154 -6.80 9.65 14.25
N LEU A 155 -5.58 9.46 14.73
CA LEU A 155 -4.80 8.25 14.55
C LEU A 155 -5.22 7.09 15.49
N SER A 156 -6.13 7.34 16.42
CA SER A 156 -6.70 6.29 17.28
C SER A 156 -7.73 5.43 16.54
N VAL A 157 -8.33 5.97 15.47
CA VAL A 157 -9.28 5.24 14.64
C VAL A 157 -8.54 4.44 13.57
N PRO A 158 -8.73 3.11 13.49
CA PRO A 158 -8.13 2.31 12.44
C PRO A 158 -8.56 2.77 11.04
N LEU A 159 -7.60 2.88 10.13
CA LEU A 159 -7.88 3.20 8.73
C LEU A 159 -8.73 2.09 8.11
N LYS A 160 -9.80 2.48 7.44
CA LYS A 160 -10.68 1.56 6.70
C LYS A 160 -10.45 1.72 5.20
N LEU A 161 -10.36 0.59 4.51
CA LEU A 161 -10.13 0.54 3.07
C LEU A 161 -11.46 0.58 2.33
N LEU A 162 -11.69 1.61 1.54
CA LEU A 162 -12.75 1.65 0.54
C LEU A 162 -12.16 1.23 -0.81
N ILE A 163 -12.47 0.02 -1.26
CA ILE A 163 -11.96 -0.49 -2.55
C ILE A 163 -12.66 0.24 -3.70
N LEU A 164 -11.88 0.89 -4.56
CA LEU A 164 -12.35 1.63 -5.72
C LEU A 164 -12.16 0.84 -7.02
N ASN A 165 -11.12 0.02 -7.09
CA ASN A 165 -10.82 -0.82 -8.25
C ASN A 165 -10.13 -2.12 -7.83
N VAL A 166 -10.33 -3.18 -8.64
CA VAL A 166 -9.71 -4.50 -8.43
C VAL A 166 -9.17 -5.00 -9.76
N GLN A 167 -7.88 -5.33 -9.77
CA GLN A 167 -7.23 -5.97 -10.90
C GLN A 167 -6.99 -7.44 -10.58
N LYS A 168 -7.65 -8.34 -11.32
CA LYS A 168 -7.30 -9.76 -11.29
C LYS A 168 -6.07 -9.94 -12.18
N LYS A 169 -5.02 -10.57 -11.66
CA LYS A 169 -3.93 -11.02 -12.51
C LYS A 169 -4.45 -12.24 -13.28
N GLY A 170 -4.54 -12.10 -14.64
CA GLY A 170 -4.69 -13.22 -15.52
C GLY A 170 -3.49 -14.19 -15.43
#